data_98ff38299a22cf030748b9ab74cf603d
#
_entry.id   98ff38299a22cf030748b9ab74cf603d
#
_cell.length_a   1.000
_cell.length_b   1.000
_cell.length_c   1.000
_cell.angle_alpha   90.00
_cell.angle_beta   90.00
_cell.angle_gamma   90.00
#
_symmetry.space_group_name_H-M   'P 1'
#
loop_
_entity.id
_entity.type
_entity.pdbx_description
1 polymer ?
#
loop_
_entity_poly.entity_id
_entity_poly.type
_entity_poly.pdbx_seq_one_letter_code
_entity_poly.pdbx_strand_id
1 'polypeptide(L)'
;MNFKEKYGFYKNLVEDKLLSFTAKVSPAGIYDPMRYILDGGGKRIRPMLLILSCEAAGGKAETALDAAAAIEILHNFTLVHDDIMDNADTRRGRETIHNKWDRDTAILAGDGLLGYAYKSLLRTKSPRIQDIANSFTEAIIEVCEGQSYDKEFETRKKVKPDEYIMMIDKKTSELLKCCAEIGAMIGGGTEEEIISLKQYALNIGLAFQIQDDLLDITADEKEFGKKIGGDLREGKKTFLLLKAIETAKDGKDKELLHFVVENKGVKTDEQVYMVKELYERLGIIAAAADKVEEFTSIANAHLNKIKDSDAKQMLKWFSDMLLNRTS
;
A
#
# COMPACT_ATOMS: atom_id res chain seq x y z
N MET A 1 27.16 3.58 -8.11
CA MET A 1 26.18 2.60 -7.60
C MET A 1 24.96 2.68 -8.51
N ASN A 2 24.50 1.54 -9.06
CA ASN A 2 23.27 1.54 -9.84
C ASN A 2 22.04 1.64 -8.93
N PHE A 3 20.85 1.93 -9.48
CA PHE A 3 19.64 2.16 -8.67
C PHE A 3 19.24 0.95 -7.83
N LYS A 4 19.42 -0.27 -8.32
CA LYS A 4 19.13 -1.51 -7.59
C LYS A 4 20.07 -1.69 -6.39
N GLU A 5 21.36 -1.38 -6.56
CA GLU A 5 22.34 -1.41 -5.47
C GLU A 5 22.03 -0.33 -4.42
N LYS A 6 21.71 0.90 -4.86
CA LYS A 6 21.35 2.00 -3.96
C LYS A 6 20.08 1.67 -3.17
N TYR A 7 19.08 1.05 -3.82
CA TYR A 7 17.87 0.55 -3.17
C TYR A 7 18.21 -0.50 -2.09
N GLY A 8 19.05 -1.49 -2.43
CA GLY A 8 19.51 -2.50 -1.47
C GLY A 8 20.23 -1.90 -0.28
N PHE A 9 21.11 -0.93 -0.51
CA PHE A 9 21.80 -0.21 0.55
C PHE A 9 20.85 0.51 1.50
N TYR A 10 19.90 1.29 0.99
CA TYR A 10 18.90 1.97 1.84
C TYR A 10 17.97 1.00 2.57
N LYS A 11 17.60 -0.07 1.90
CA LYS A 11 16.80 -1.13 2.54
C LYS A 11 17.53 -1.68 3.77
N ASN A 12 18.82 -1.98 3.66
CA ASN A 12 19.61 -2.49 4.80
C ASN A 12 19.68 -1.47 5.94
N LEU A 13 19.87 -0.17 5.64
CA LEU A 13 19.85 0.87 6.68
C LEU A 13 18.50 0.91 7.43
N VAL A 14 17.39 0.76 6.72
CA VAL A 14 16.05 0.70 7.33
C VAL A 14 15.90 -0.57 8.17
N GLU A 15 16.33 -1.73 7.68
CA GLU A 15 16.27 -3.00 8.42
C GLU A 15 17.07 -2.92 9.73
N ASP A 16 18.32 -2.42 9.68
CA ASP A 16 19.16 -2.22 10.86
C ASP A 16 18.47 -1.29 11.89
N LYS A 17 17.80 -0.24 11.38
CA LYS A 17 17.04 0.67 12.24
C LYS A 17 15.86 -0.03 12.89
N LEU A 18 15.09 -0.81 12.15
CA LEU A 18 13.95 -1.59 12.66
C LEU A 18 14.40 -2.59 13.74
N LEU A 19 15.50 -3.30 13.52
CA LEU A 19 16.06 -4.23 14.50
C LEU A 19 16.40 -3.53 15.83
N SER A 20 16.83 -2.28 15.80
CA SER A 20 17.15 -1.51 17.01
C SER A 20 15.95 -1.31 17.95
N PHE A 21 14.71 -1.32 17.42
CA PHE A 21 13.48 -1.20 18.20
C PHE A 21 13.06 -2.51 18.84
N THR A 22 13.52 -3.64 18.31
CA THR A 22 13.20 -4.99 18.81
C THR A 22 14.18 -5.51 19.85
N ALA A 23 15.16 -4.70 20.27
CA ALA A 23 16.17 -5.08 21.25
C ALA A 23 15.60 -5.35 22.66
N LYS A 24 14.43 -4.77 23.01
CA LYS A 24 13.73 -5.10 24.26
C LYS A 24 13.12 -6.50 24.19
N VAL A 25 13.22 -7.25 25.27
CA VAL A 25 12.77 -8.65 25.35
C VAL A 25 11.71 -8.91 26.42
N SER A 26 11.38 -7.91 27.25
CA SER A 26 10.42 -8.06 28.34
C SER A 26 9.44 -6.88 28.37
N PRO A 27 8.15 -7.18 28.53
CA PRO A 27 7.53 -8.53 28.59
C PRO A 27 7.51 -9.23 27.22
N ALA A 28 7.84 -10.52 27.17
CA ALA A 28 7.93 -11.30 25.93
C ALA A 28 6.60 -11.31 25.15
N GLY A 29 5.47 -11.32 25.85
CA GLY A 29 4.13 -11.36 25.24
C GLY A 29 3.79 -10.19 24.31
N ILE A 30 4.54 -9.08 24.36
CA ILE A 30 4.38 -7.97 23.42
C ILE A 30 5.57 -7.85 22.47
N TYR A 31 6.82 -8.04 22.96
CA TYR A 31 8.01 -7.80 22.13
C TYR A 31 8.29 -8.93 21.14
N ASP A 32 7.95 -10.19 21.46
CA ASP A 32 8.14 -11.30 20.53
C ASP A 32 7.20 -11.21 19.31
N PRO A 33 5.88 -10.95 19.47
CA PRO A 33 4.99 -10.69 18.33
C PRO A 33 5.39 -9.46 17.49
N MET A 34 5.79 -8.35 18.13
CA MET A 34 6.27 -7.16 17.41
C MET A 34 7.53 -7.46 16.60
N ARG A 35 8.49 -8.18 17.17
CA ARG A 35 9.70 -8.63 16.45
C ARG A 35 9.33 -9.54 15.29
N TYR A 36 8.45 -10.49 15.53
CA TYR A 36 8.01 -11.45 14.53
C TYR A 36 7.45 -10.78 13.28
N ILE A 37 6.61 -9.74 13.42
CA ILE A 37 6.05 -9.04 12.24
C ILE A 37 7.10 -8.16 11.55
N LEU A 38 7.96 -7.46 12.28
CA LEU A 38 8.99 -6.60 11.71
C LEU A 38 10.06 -7.42 10.96
N ASP A 39 10.41 -8.61 11.47
CA ASP A 39 11.33 -9.58 10.83
C ASP A 39 10.70 -10.28 9.62
N GLY A 40 9.41 -10.09 9.36
CA GLY A 40 8.68 -10.69 8.24
C GLY A 40 9.16 -10.24 6.85
N GLY A 41 10.16 -9.38 6.79
CA GLY A 41 10.75 -8.90 5.54
C GLY A 41 9.79 -8.02 4.74
N GLY A 42 10.09 -7.86 3.45
CA GLY A 42 9.27 -7.09 2.51
C GLY A 42 10.11 -6.23 1.58
N LYS A 43 9.45 -5.58 0.63
CA LYS A 43 10.10 -4.69 -0.34
C LYS A 43 10.47 -3.33 0.29
N ARG A 44 9.94 -2.97 1.46
CA ARG A 44 10.17 -1.69 2.16
C ARG A 44 9.88 -0.47 1.27
N ILE A 45 8.80 -0.53 0.51
CA ILE A 45 8.41 0.49 -0.47
C ILE A 45 8.24 1.86 0.18
N ARG A 46 7.52 1.92 1.30
CA ARG A 46 7.18 3.17 2.00
C ARG A 46 8.40 3.91 2.56
N PRO A 47 9.28 3.27 3.34
CA PRO A 47 10.50 3.92 3.79
C PRO A 47 11.42 4.34 2.64
N MET A 48 11.47 3.58 1.54
CA MET A 48 12.24 3.96 0.36
C MET A 48 11.72 5.23 -0.29
N LEU A 49 10.39 5.33 -0.47
CA LEU A 49 9.76 6.53 -1.01
C LEU A 49 10.06 7.76 -0.15
N LEU A 50 10.00 7.63 1.18
CA LEU A 50 10.33 8.72 2.10
C LEU A 50 11.79 9.18 1.96
N ILE A 51 12.74 8.23 1.94
CA ILE A 51 14.18 8.55 1.79
C ILE A 51 14.44 9.22 0.44
N LEU A 52 13.89 8.68 -0.65
CA LEU A 52 14.08 9.24 -1.98
C LEU A 52 13.45 10.62 -2.13
N SER A 53 12.30 10.87 -1.51
CA SER A 53 11.67 12.20 -1.49
C SER A 53 12.50 13.21 -0.68
N CYS A 54 13.13 12.78 0.41
CA CYS A 54 14.06 13.61 1.16
C CYS A 54 15.27 14.01 0.30
N GLU A 55 15.89 13.05 -0.40
CA GLU A 55 17.01 13.35 -1.29
C GLU A 55 16.60 14.21 -2.49
N ALA A 56 15.40 13.99 -3.06
CA ALA A 56 14.91 14.80 -4.17
C ALA A 56 14.65 16.26 -3.79
N ALA A 57 14.33 16.50 -2.52
CA ALA A 57 14.20 17.84 -1.93
C ALA A 57 15.53 18.42 -1.40
N GLY A 58 16.68 17.78 -1.67
CA GLY A 58 18.01 18.28 -1.30
C GLY A 58 18.57 17.81 0.03
N GLY A 59 17.85 16.94 0.75
CA GLY A 59 18.31 16.34 2.02
C GLY A 59 19.25 15.16 1.83
N LYS A 60 19.55 14.49 2.94
CA LYS A 60 20.38 13.29 2.99
C LYS A 60 19.59 12.11 3.53
N ALA A 61 19.80 10.92 3.00
CA ALA A 61 19.12 9.69 3.40
C ALA A 61 19.20 9.45 4.92
N GLU A 62 20.37 9.72 5.52
CA GLU A 62 20.60 9.49 6.96
C GLU A 62 19.68 10.32 7.85
N THR A 63 19.30 11.53 7.41
CA THR A 63 18.40 12.43 8.17
C THR A 63 16.95 11.93 8.18
N ALA A 64 16.59 11.09 7.22
CA ALA A 64 15.25 10.55 7.05
C ALA A 64 15.04 9.17 7.69
N LEU A 65 16.10 8.50 8.18
CA LEU A 65 16.02 7.10 8.64
C LEU A 65 15.08 6.88 9.82
N ASP A 66 15.00 7.81 10.78
CA ASP A 66 14.10 7.68 11.92
C ASP A 66 12.62 7.77 11.48
N ALA A 67 12.30 8.68 10.56
CA ALA A 67 10.97 8.80 9.97
C ALA A 67 10.65 7.61 9.03
N ALA A 68 11.63 7.13 8.26
CA ALA A 68 11.47 5.96 7.39
C ALA A 68 11.16 4.69 8.19
N ALA A 69 11.85 4.49 9.32
CA ALA A 69 11.54 3.40 10.24
C ALA A 69 10.16 3.58 10.88
N ALA A 70 9.77 4.81 11.26
CA ALA A 70 8.45 5.11 11.81
C ALA A 70 7.32 4.70 10.86
N ILE A 71 7.43 5.06 9.60
CA ILE A 71 6.47 4.69 8.55
C ILE A 71 6.37 3.17 8.37
N GLU A 72 7.50 2.46 8.38
CA GLU A 72 7.46 1.00 8.23
C GLU A 72 6.86 0.32 9.47
N ILE A 73 7.14 0.82 10.68
CA ILE A 73 6.52 0.33 11.91
C ILE A 73 5.01 0.60 11.87
N LEU A 74 4.59 1.80 11.46
CA LEU A 74 3.17 2.13 11.28
C LEU A 74 2.51 1.21 10.24
N HIS A 75 3.15 0.95 9.11
CA HIS A 75 2.61 0.02 8.12
C HIS A 75 2.45 -1.40 8.69
N ASN A 76 3.40 -1.88 9.51
CA ASN A 76 3.23 -3.20 10.14
C ASN A 76 2.13 -3.19 11.21
N PHE A 77 1.89 -2.07 11.91
CA PHE A 77 0.71 -1.90 12.76
C PHE A 77 -0.58 -2.09 11.95
N THR A 78 -0.73 -1.40 10.80
CA THR A 78 -1.93 -1.54 9.97
C THR A 78 -2.11 -2.99 9.49
N LEU A 79 -1.03 -3.67 9.07
CA LEU A 79 -1.10 -5.07 8.65
C LEU A 79 -1.57 -6.03 9.76
N VAL A 80 -1.11 -5.83 11.00
CA VAL A 80 -1.53 -6.67 12.14
C VAL A 80 -3.02 -6.51 12.42
N HIS A 81 -3.53 -5.28 12.39
CA HIS A 81 -4.95 -5.02 12.63
C HIS A 81 -5.83 -5.45 11.45
N ASP A 82 -5.36 -5.28 10.21
CA ASP A 82 -6.04 -5.79 9.01
C ASP A 82 -6.15 -7.33 9.07
N ASP A 83 -5.08 -8.04 9.42
CA ASP A 83 -5.08 -9.50 9.54
C ASP A 83 -6.14 -9.97 10.56
N ILE A 84 -6.33 -9.25 11.68
CA ILE A 84 -7.36 -9.57 12.68
C ILE A 84 -8.76 -9.33 12.10
N MET A 85 -8.97 -8.21 11.41
CA MET A 85 -10.28 -7.83 10.84
C MET A 85 -10.70 -8.75 9.70
N ASP A 86 -9.73 -9.23 8.92
CA ASP A 86 -9.94 -10.11 7.76
C ASP A 86 -9.90 -11.60 8.14
N ASN A 87 -9.59 -11.94 9.40
CA ASN A 87 -9.31 -13.30 9.88
C ASN A 87 -8.31 -14.03 8.96
N ALA A 88 -7.26 -13.33 8.54
CA ALA A 88 -6.27 -13.86 7.62
C ALA A 88 -5.37 -14.91 8.29
N ASP A 89 -5.27 -16.11 7.70
CA ASP A 89 -4.44 -17.18 8.25
C ASP A 89 -2.96 -16.89 8.13
N THR A 90 -2.55 -16.31 7.00
CA THR A 90 -1.15 -16.10 6.67
C THR A 90 -0.88 -14.73 6.08
N ARG A 91 0.31 -14.19 6.37
CA ARG A 91 0.87 -12.98 5.77
C ARG A 91 2.30 -13.23 5.32
N ARG A 92 2.60 -12.97 4.04
CA ARG A 92 3.95 -13.20 3.46
C ARG A 92 4.47 -14.63 3.68
N GLY A 93 3.59 -15.64 3.58
CA GLY A 93 3.92 -17.05 3.77
C GLY A 93 4.18 -17.48 5.22
N ARG A 94 3.89 -16.61 6.21
CA ARG A 94 3.99 -16.90 7.64
C ARG A 94 2.61 -16.78 8.29
N GLU A 95 2.39 -17.50 9.39
CA GLU A 95 1.17 -17.34 10.19
C GLU A 95 1.01 -15.91 10.66
N THR A 96 -0.23 -15.40 10.70
CA THR A 96 -0.55 -14.11 11.29
C THR A 96 -0.35 -14.14 12.81
N ILE A 97 -0.19 -12.97 13.46
CA ILE A 97 0.05 -12.92 14.89
C ILE A 97 -1.12 -13.54 15.67
N HIS A 98 -2.37 -13.24 15.27
CA HIS A 98 -3.55 -13.75 15.99
C HIS A 98 -3.73 -15.27 15.85
N ASN A 99 -3.19 -15.90 14.81
CA ASN A 99 -3.18 -17.36 14.69
C ASN A 99 -2.01 -18.00 15.45
N LYS A 100 -0.84 -17.37 15.40
CA LYS A 100 0.37 -17.91 16.03
C LYS A 100 0.34 -17.77 17.55
N TRP A 101 -0.24 -16.72 18.09
CA TRP A 101 -0.45 -16.47 19.51
C TRP A 101 -1.94 -16.46 19.82
N ASP A 102 -2.56 -15.31 19.84
CA ASP A 102 -3.98 -15.09 20.01
C ASP A 102 -4.36 -13.67 19.57
N ARG A 103 -5.68 -13.37 19.57
CA ARG A 103 -6.22 -12.09 19.12
C ARG A 103 -5.82 -10.93 20.05
N ASP A 104 -5.83 -11.15 21.37
CA ASP A 104 -5.51 -10.10 22.33
C ASP A 104 -4.03 -9.72 22.23
N THR A 105 -3.15 -10.70 22.06
CA THR A 105 -1.72 -10.51 21.80
C THR A 105 -1.50 -9.72 20.50
N ALA A 106 -2.27 -10.00 19.44
CA ALA A 106 -2.16 -9.28 18.19
C ALA A 106 -2.58 -7.80 18.33
N ILE A 107 -3.67 -7.52 19.05
CA ILE A 107 -4.11 -6.15 19.35
C ILE A 107 -3.03 -5.40 20.12
N LEU A 108 -2.52 -5.98 21.23
CA LEU A 108 -1.47 -5.36 22.03
C LEU A 108 -0.16 -5.14 21.24
N ALA A 109 0.20 -6.07 20.38
CA ALA A 109 1.37 -5.91 19.52
C ALA A 109 1.19 -4.75 18.52
N GLY A 110 -0.01 -4.63 17.93
CA GLY A 110 -0.37 -3.51 17.06
C GLY A 110 -0.28 -2.18 17.79
N ASP A 111 -0.91 -2.04 18.95
CA ASP A 111 -0.87 -0.81 19.76
C ASP A 111 0.58 -0.46 20.18
N GLY A 112 1.37 -1.48 20.52
CA GLY A 112 2.79 -1.31 20.80
C GLY A 112 3.57 -0.79 19.59
N LEU A 113 3.31 -1.33 18.38
CA LEU A 113 3.90 -0.84 17.14
C LEU A 113 3.55 0.62 16.88
N LEU A 114 2.29 1.03 17.07
CA LEU A 114 1.87 2.43 16.92
C LEU A 114 2.65 3.36 17.86
N GLY A 115 2.79 2.97 19.14
CA GLY A 115 3.61 3.70 20.10
C GLY A 115 5.09 3.81 19.67
N TYR A 116 5.65 2.74 19.14
CA TYR A 116 7.02 2.73 18.61
C TYR A 116 7.18 3.53 17.31
N ALA A 117 6.17 3.57 16.47
CA ALA A 117 6.16 4.41 15.27
C ALA A 117 6.30 5.89 15.64
N TYR A 118 5.48 6.39 16.57
CA TYR A 118 5.63 7.76 17.10
C TYR A 118 6.99 7.99 17.78
N LYS A 119 7.45 7.03 18.57
CA LYS A 119 8.74 7.13 19.26
C LYS A 119 9.90 7.22 18.25
N SER A 120 9.82 6.56 17.11
CA SER A 120 10.79 6.68 16.02
C SER A 120 10.68 8.04 15.34
N LEU A 121 9.46 8.43 14.92
CA LEU A 121 9.20 9.69 14.24
C LEU A 121 9.76 10.90 14.99
N LEU A 122 9.48 10.96 16.29
CA LEU A 122 9.91 12.07 17.16
C LEU A 122 11.42 12.13 17.42
N ARG A 123 12.21 11.17 16.95
CA ARG A 123 13.69 11.25 16.91
C ARG A 123 14.21 11.99 15.69
N THR A 124 13.36 12.20 14.69
CA THR A 124 13.73 12.93 13.48
C THR A 124 14.11 14.35 13.81
N LYS A 125 15.34 14.72 13.45
CA LYS A 125 15.85 16.07 13.68
C LYS A 125 15.44 16.96 12.50
N SER A 126 14.32 17.66 12.65
CA SER A 126 13.82 18.60 11.66
C SER A 126 13.21 19.83 12.35
N PRO A 127 13.42 21.05 11.85
CA PRO A 127 12.72 22.22 12.34
C PRO A 127 11.21 22.14 12.10
N ARG A 128 10.77 21.28 11.19
CA ARG A 128 9.35 21.01 10.85
C ARG A 128 8.79 19.77 11.56
N ILE A 129 9.35 19.37 12.69
CA ILE A 129 8.92 18.13 13.37
C ILE A 129 7.42 18.15 13.74
N GLN A 130 6.85 19.31 14.02
CA GLN A 130 5.43 19.44 14.31
C GLN A 130 4.56 19.19 13.06
N ASP A 131 4.94 19.76 11.91
CA ASP A 131 4.24 19.51 10.64
C ASP A 131 4.35 18.04 10.24
N ILE A 132 5.53 17.45 10.41
CA ILE A 132 5.80 16.03 10.17
C ILE A 132 4.90 15.15 11.05
N ALA A 133 4.79 15.46 12.34
CA ALA A 133 3.93 14.71 13.26
C ALA A 133 2.44 14.87 12.92
N ASN A 134 2.01 16.05 12.47
CA ASN A 134 0.65 16.30 12.01
C ASN A 134 0.34 15.47 10.74
N SER A 135 1.20 15.52 9.73
CA SER A 135 1.04 14.71 8.51
C SER A 135 1.00 13.21 8.81
N PHE A 136 1.85 12.74 9.71
CA PHE A 136 1.86 11.34 10.15
C PHE A 136 0.56 10.94 10.86
N THR A 137 0.05 11.80 11.74
CA THR A 137 -1.21 11.57 12.48
C THR A 137 -2.41 11.55 11.54
N GLU A 138 -2.47 12.51 10.60
CA GLU A 138 -3.52 12.57 9.59
C GLU A 138 -3.53 11.31 8.72
N ALA A 139 -2.37 10.83 8.31
CA ALA A 139 -2.27 9.58 7.55
C ALA A 139 -2.82 8.37 8.32
N ILE A 140 -2.65 8.30 9.65
CA ILE A 140 -3.24 7.24 10.47
C ILE A 140 -4.77 7.32 10.42
N ILE A 141 -5.33 8.53 10.60
CA ILE A 141 -6.78 8.75 10.58
C ILE A 141 -7.35 8.35 9.22
N GLU A 142 -6.75 8.84 8.14
CA GLU A 142 -7.18 8.55 6.76
C GLU A 142 -7.12 7.05 6.44
N VAL A 143 -6.07 6.35 6.88
CA VAL A 143 -5.96 4.89 6.69
C VAL A 143 -7.05 4.16 7.46
N CYS A 144 -7.38 4.59 8.70
CA CYS A 144 -8.47 4.01 9.48
C CYS A 144 -9.83 4.23 8.80
N GLU A 145 -10.07 5.43 8.26
CA GLU A 145 -11.27 5.72 7.47
C GLU A 145 -11.34 4.85 6.20
N GLY A 146 -10.21 4.71 5.48
CA GLY A 146 -10.11 3.84 4.31
C GLY A 146 -10.43 2.38 4.62
N GLN A 147 -9.91 1.86 5.73
CA GLN A 147 -10.22 0.52 6.21
C GLN A 147 -11.70 0.38 6.61
N SER A 148 -12.29 1.41 7.21
CA SER A 148 -13.71 1.43 7.54
C SER A 148 -14.59 1.38 6.28
N TYR A 149 -14.25 2.14 5.24
CA TYR A 149 -14.95 2.07 3.95
C TYR A 149 -14.81 0.68 3.29
N ASP A 150 -13.62 0.09 3.33
CA ASP A 150 -13.40 -1.24 2.78
C ASP A 150 -14.30 -2.28 3.45
N LYS A 151 -14.39 -2.27 4.77
CA LYS A 151 -15.32 -3.12 5.54
C LYS A 151 -16.80 -2.83 5.26
N GLU A 152 -17.18 -1.56 5.15
CA GLU A 152 -18.54 -1.17 4.78
C GLU A 152 -18.91 -1.70 3.38
N PHE A 153 -17.98 -1.64 2.42
CA PHE A 153 -18.22 -2.09 1.05
C PHE A 153 -18.43 -3.59 0.94
N GLU A 154 -17.93 -4.41 1.86
CA GLU A 154 -18.22 -5.86 1.88
C GLU A 154 -19.71 -6.15 1.97
N THR A 155 -20.48 -5.35 2.71
CA THR A 155 -21.90 -5.55 2.98
C THR A 155 -22.83 -4.63 2.19
N ARG A 156 -22.34 -3.48 1.76
CA ARG A 156 -23.10 -2.47 1.05
C ARG A 156 -23.47 -2.95 -0.37
N LYS A 157 -24.75 -2.93 -0.70
CA LYS A 157 -25.27 -3.49 -1.98
C LYS A 157 -24.80 -2.73 -3.21
N LYS A 158 -24.67 -1.41 -3.13
CA LYS A 158 -24.28 -0.55 -4.26
C LYS A 158 -23.05 0.26 -3.88
N VAL A 159 -21.98 0.06 -4.61
CA VAL A 159 -20.74 0.83 -4.56
C VAL A 159 -20.43 1.26 -5.98
N LYS A 160 -19.96 2.48 -6.18
CA LYS A 160 -19.54 3.01 -7.49
C LYS A 160 -18.04 2.92 -7.65
N PRO A 161 -17.50 2.89 -8.89
CA PRO A 161 -16.06 2.94 -9.13
C PRO A 161 -15.36 4.12 -8.45
N ASP A 162 -15.96 5.32 -8.45
CA ASP A 162 -15.36 6.50 -7.80
C ASP A 162 -15.27 6.35 -6.27
N GLU A 163 -16.23 5.66 -5.65
CA GLU A 163 -16.18 5.36 -4.20
C GLU A 163 -15.05 4.37 -3.89
N TYR A 164 -14.81 3.42 -4.78
CA TYR A 164 -13.66 2.53 -4.68
C TYR A 164 -12.33 3.30 -4.78
N ILE A 165 -12.21 4.22 -5.76
CA ILE A 165 -11.03 5.08 -5.88
C ILE A 165 -10.80 5.89 -4.60
N MET A 166 -11.84 6.48 -4.02
CA MET A 166 -11.75 7.21 -2.74
C MET A 166 -11.30 6.28 -1.59
N MET A 167 -11.79 5.07 -1.54
CA MET A 167 -11.41 4.10 -0.50
C MET A 167 -9.94 3.70 -0.63
N ILE A 168 -9.43 3.37 -1.83
CA ILE A 168 -8.02 3.02 -2.03
C ILE A 168 -7.08 4.22 -1.88
N ASP A 169 -7.56 5.44 -2.15
CA ASP A 169 -6.83 6.67 -1.82
C ASP A 169 -6.52 6.68 -0.32
N LYS A 170 -7.54 6.59 0.51
CA LYS A 170 -7.40 6.61 1.96
C LYS A 170 -6.64 5.39 2.51
N LYS A 171 -7.01 4.18 2.12
CA LYS A 171 -6.44 2.93 2.67
C LYS A 171 -5.00 2.69 2.24
N THR A 172 -4.67 2.98 0.97
CA THR A 172 -3.39 2.58 0.36
C THR A 172 -2.52 3.78 0.01
N SER A 173 -3.06 4.77 -0.72
CA SER A 173 -2.26 5.86 -1.27
C SER A 173 -1.89 6.90 -0.24
N GLU A 174 -2.72 7.12 0.78
CA GLU A 174 -2.47 8.12 1.83
C GLU A 174 -1.14 7.90 2.54
N LEU A 175 -0.82 6.65 2.88
CA LEU A 175 0.46 6.37 3.53
C LEU A 175 1.67 6.58 2.61
N LEU A 176 1.53 6.38 1.29
CA LEU A 176 2.57 6.73 0.31
C LEU A 176 2.69 8.25 0.15
N LYS A 177 1.57 8.95 0.10
CA LYS A 177 1.49 10.41 0.08
C LYS A 177 2.21 11.02 1.29
N CYS A 178 1.91 10.50 2.49
CA CYS A 178 2.56 10.89 3.73
C CYS A 178 4.08 10.63 3.71
N CYS A 179 4.54 9.52 3.14
CA CYS A 179 5.97 9.23 2.97
C CYS A 179 6.68 10.31 2.17
N ALA A 180 6.12 10.68 1.02
CA ALA A 180 6.72 11.68 0.15
C ALA A 180 6.69 13.08 0.77
N GLU A 181 5.60 13.45 1.42
CA GLU A 181 5.43 14.71 2.13
C GLU A 181 6.44 14.87 3.27
N ILE A 182 6.53 13.87 4.16
CA ILE A 182 7.49 13.87 5.27
C ILE A 182 8.93 13.88 4.75
N GLY A 183 9.23 13.06 3.74
CA GLY A 183 10.56 13.04 3.13
C GLY A 183 10.97 14.40 2.60
N ALA A 184 10.09 15.06 1.84
CA ALA A 184 10.33 16.40 1.30
C ALA A 184 10.51 17.46 2.40
N MET A 185 9.70 17.40 3.48
CA MET A 185 9.86 18.30 4.64
C MET A 185 11.24 18.13 5.32
N ILE A 186 11.67 16.89 5.51
CA ILE A 186 13.00 16.58 6.09
C ILE A 186 14.11 17.06 5.17
N GLY A 187 13.92 16.92 3.86
CA GLY A 187 14.89 17.37 2.84
C GLY A 187 15.04 18.87 2.73
N GLY A 188 14.14 19.66 3.35
CA GLY A 188 14.11 21.12 3.25
C GLY A 188 13.47 21.63 1.98
N GLY A 189 12.59 20.82 1.36
CA GLY A 189 11.85 21.17 0.15
C GLY A 189 10.97 22.41 0.32
N THR A 190 10.83 23.15 -0.76
CA THR A 190 9.84 24.24 -0.87
C THR A 190 8.42 23.67 -0.80
N GLU A 191 7.43 24.51 -0.50
CA GLU A 191 6.03 24.07 -0.48
C GLU A 191 5.58 23.50 -1.85
N GLU A 192 6.10 24.05 -2.96
CA GLU A 192 5.81 23.52 -4.29
C GLU A 192 6.39 22.13 -4.52
N GLU A 193 7.62 21.89 -4.05
CA GLU A 193 8.26 20.56 -4.12
C GLU A 193 7.56 19.54 -3.22
N ILE A 194 7.17 19.93 -2.01
CA ILE A 194 6.40 19.10 -1.07
C ILE A 194 5.07 18.68 -1.71
N ILE A 195 4.29 19.63 -2.25
CA ILE A 195 3.02 19.37 -2.93
C ILE A 195 3.24 18.47 -4.14
N SER A 196 4.30 18.70 -4.92
CA SER A 196 4.59 17.91 -6.12
C SER A 196 4.94 16.47 -5.79
N LEU A 197 5.80 16.23 -4.80
CA LEU A 197 6.16 14.88 -4.35
C LEU A 197 4.97 14.15 -3.71
N LYS A 198 4.15 14.87 -2.94
CA LYS A 198 2.90 14.37 -2.36
C LYS A 198 1.93 13.88 -3.45
N GLN A 199 1.72 14.68 -4.50
CA GLN A 199 0.84 14.32 -5.62
C GLN A 199 1.42 13.19 -6.49
N TYR A 200 2.73 13.17 -6.69
CA TYR A 200 3.41 12.04 -7.31
C TYR A 200 3.11 10.74 -6.57
N ALA A 201 3.33 10.70 -5.26
CA ALA A 201 3.17 9.51 -4.45
C ALA A 201 1.70 9.05 -4.36
N LEU A 202 0.75 9.99 -4.26
CA LEU A 202 -0.68 9.71 -4.31
C LEU A 202 -1.05 8.94 -5.58
N ASN A 203 -0.67 9.47 -6.73
CA ASN A 203 -1.05 8.89 -8.02
C ASN A 203 -0.33 7.56 -8.29
N ILE A 204 0.92 7.39 -7.83
CA ILE A 204 1.59 6.09 -7.87
C ILE A 204 0.86 5.07 -6.97
N GLY A 205 0.36 5.48 -5.81
CA GLY A 205 -0.42 4.62 -4.91
C GLY A 205 -1.72 4.12 -5.55
N LEU A 206 -2.46 5.02 -6.20
CA LEU A 206 -3.69 4.70 -6.92
C LEU A 206 -3.42 3.76 -8.11
N ALA A 207 -2.41 4.08 -8.93
CA ALA A 207 -1.99 3.24 -10.05
C ALA A 207 -1.59 1.84 -9.57
N PHE A 208 -0.82 1.78 -8.49
CA PHE A 208 -0.34 0.54 -7.89
C PHE A 208 -1.49 -0.36 -7.42
N GLN A 209 -2.52 0.18 -6.75
CA GLN A 209 -3.64 -0.63 -6.28
C GLN A 209 -4.49 -1.16 -7.44
N ILE A 210 -4.78 -0.34 -8.45
CA ILE A 210 -5.52 -0.81 -9.62
C ILE A 210 -4.71 -1.84 -10.42
N GLN A 211 -3.38 -1.68 -10.47
CA GLN A 211 -2.49 -2.66 -11.09
C GLN A 211 -2.48 -3.99 -10.32
N ASP A 212 -2.51 -3.96 -8.98
CA ASP A 212 -2.63 -5.17 -8.17
C ASP A 212 -3.97 -5.89 -8.44
N ASP A 213 -5.09 -5.17 -8.50
CA ASP A 213 -6.41 -5.71 -8.86
C ASP A 213 -6.40 -6.35 -10.27
N LEU A 214 -5.73 -5.68 -11.22
CA LEU A 214 -5.61 -6.16 -12.59
C LEU A 214 -4.76 -7.44 -12.66
N LEU A 215 -3.65 -7.48 -11.94
CA LEU A 215 -2.77 -8.65 -11.88
C LEU A 215 -3.44 -9.85 -11.21
N ASP A 216 -4.32 -9.63 -10.23
CA ASP A 216 -5.06 -10.72 -9.58
C ASP A 216 -5.89 -11.55 -10.58
N ILE A 217 -6.34 -10.96 -11.69
CA ILE A 217 -7.15 -11.65 -12.70
C ILE A 217 -6.38 -11.97 -14.00
N THR A 218 -5.28 -11.26 -14.29
CA THR A 218 -4.57 -11.37 -15.59
C THR A 218 -3.23 -12.08 -15.52
N ALA A 219 -2.61 -12.20 -14.32
CA ALA A 219 -1.29 -12.80 -14.18
C ALA A 219 -1.26 -14.28 -14.58
N ASP A 220 -0.11 -14.75 -15.04
CA ASP A 220 0.13 -16.18 -15.22
C ASP A 220 0.35 -16.85 -13.85
N GLU A 221 -0.45 -17.86 -13.53
CA GLU A 221 -0.38 -18.58 -12.24
C GLU A 221 1.01 -19.19 -11.97
N LYS A 222 1.73 -19.58 -13.03
CA LYS A 222 3.06 -20.18 -12.91
C LYS A 222 4.14 -19.15 -12.58
N GLU A 223 3.99 -17.93 -13.09
CA GLU A 223 4.92 -16.83 -12.82
C GLU A 223 4.58 -16.11 -11.51
N PHE A 224 3.29 -15.94 -11.21
CA PHE A 224 2.80 -15.20 -10.05
C PHE A 224 2.80 -16.04 -8.76
N GLY A 225 2.86 -17.38 -8.87
CA GLY A 225 2.92 -18.28 -7.72
C GLY A 225 1.64 -18.35 -6.88
N LYS A 226 0.54 -17.75 -7.37
CA LYS A 226 -0.79 -17.79 -6.75
C LYS A 226 -1.84 -18.08 -7.82
N LYS A 227 -2.98 -18.67 -7.40
CA LYS A 227 -4.15 -18.81 -8.27
C LYS A 227 -4.73 -17.44 -8.59
N ILE A 228 -5.16 -17.24 -9.84
CA ILE A 228 -5.86 -16.03 -10.28
C ILE A 228 -7.24 -15.90 -9.60
N GLY A 229 -7.74 -14.66 -9.51
CA GLY A 229 -9.09 -14.37 -9.03
C GLY A 229 -9.25 -14.50 -7.51
N GLY A 230 -8.21 -14.23 -6.73
CA GLY A 230 -8.26 -14.18 -5.28
C GLY A 230 -9.31 -13.19 -4.78
N ASP A 231 -9.32 -11.97 -5.31
CA ASP A 231 -10.29 -10.93 -4.97
C ASP A 231 -11.73 -11.33 -5.33
N LEU A 232 -11.91 -12.00 -6.48
CA LEU A 232 -13.23 -12.52 -6.86
C LEU A 232 -13.72 -13.61 -5.92
N ARG A 233 -12.82 -14.47 -5.40
CA ARG A 233 -13.16 -15.54 -4.47
C ARG A 233 -13.53 -15.00 -3.09
N GLU A 234 -12.89 -13.93 -2.68
CA GLU A 234 -13.17 -13.20 -1.43
C GLU A 234 -14.37 -12.27 -1.55
N GLY A 235 -14.89 -12.05 -2.78
CA GLY A 235 -16.02 -11.18 -3.05
C GLY A 235 -15.72 -9.70 -2.90
N LYS A 236 -14.44 -9.33 -3.04
CA LYS A 236 -14.00 -7.93 -2.99
C LYS A 236 -14.57 -7.13 -4.16
N LYS A 237 -15.07 -5.95 -3.84
CA LYS A 237 -15.61 -5.00 -4.83
C LYS A 237 -14.49 -4.14 -5.39
N THR A 238 -13.60 -4.77 -6.19
CA THR A 238 -12.48 -4.09 -6.85
C THR A 238 -12.96 -3.16 -7.98
N PHE A 239 -12.05 -2.33 -8.50
CA PHE A 239 -12.33 -1.47 -9.66
C PHE A 239 -12.91 -2.27 -10.83
N LEU A 240 -12.36 -3.45 -11.12
CA LEU A 240 -12.80 -4.30 -12.24
C LEU A 240 -14.25 -4.75 -12.07
N LEU A 241 -14.61 -5.29 -10.90
CA LEU A 241 -15.98 -5.75 -10.63
C LEU A 241 -16.99 -4.61 -10.71
N LEU A 242 -16.68 -3.47 -10.09
CA LEU A 242 -17.57 -2.31 -10.08
C LEU A 242 -17.74 -1.71 -11.48
N LYS A 243 -16.67 -1.63 -12.25
CA LYS A 243 -16.71 -1.16 -13.65
C LYS A 243 -17.48 -2.11 -14.55
N ALA A 244 -17.37 -3.43 -14.33
CA ALA A 244 -18.17 -4.42 -15.04
C ALA A 244 -19.66 -4.27 -14.74
N ILE A 245 -20.03 -4.06 -13.48
CA ILE A 245 -21.42 -3.82 -13.07
C ILE A 245 -22.00 -2.56 -13.73
N GLU A 246 -21.20 -1.48 -13.82
CA GLU A 246 -21.59 -0.24 -14.48
C GLU A 246 -21.78 -0.42 -16.00
N THR A 247 -20.91 -1.22 -16.62
CA THR A 247 -20.83 -1.37 -18.10
C THR A 247 -21.82 -2.40 -18.64
N ALA A 248 -22.16 -3.44 -17.89
CA ALA A 248 -23.02 -4.54 -18.33
C ALA A 248 -24.40 -4.06 -18.74
N LYS A 249 -24.81 -4.40 -19.98
CA LYS A 249 -26.15 -4.09 -20.55
C LYS A 249 -27.01 -5.33 -20.70
N ASP A 250 -26.38 -6.45 -21.06
CA ASP A 250 -27.04 -7.75 -21.26
C ASP A 250 -27.58 -8.32 -19.94
N GLY A 251 -28.73 -9.01 -20.00
CA GLY A 251 -29.33 -9.65 -18.83
C GLY A 251 -28.47 -10.75 -18.22
N LYS A 252 -27.81 -11.59 -19.04
CA LYS A 252 -26.94 -12.67 -18.57
C LYS A 252 -25.68 -12.14 -17.90
N ASP A 253 -25.10 -11.06 -18.41
CA ASP A 253 -23.95 -10.41 -17.80
C ASP A 253 -24.29 -9.85 -16.42
N LYS A 254 -25.45 -9.18 -16.32
CA LYS A 254 -25.97 -8.68 -15.06
C LYS A 254 -26.26 -9.79 -14.06
N GLU A 255 -26.84 -10.91 -14.52
CA GLU A 255 -27.11 -12.08 -13.68
C GLU A 255 -25.83 -12.67 -13.11
N LEU A 256 -24.76 -12.83 -13.92
CA LEU A 256 -23.45 -13.31 -13.46
C LEU A 256 -22.83 -12.36 -12.44
N LEU A 257 -22.80 -11.05 -12.71
CA LEU A 257 -22.24 -10.07 -11.80
C LEU A 257 -23.06 -9.96 -10.50
N HIS A 258 -24.38 -10.05 -10.58
CA HIS A 258 -25.26 -10.09 -9.43
C HIS A 258 -25.03 -11.34 -8.57
N PHE A 259 -24.82 -12.51 -9.22
CA PHE A 259 -24.44 -13.74 -8.55
C PHE A 259 -23.14 -13.56 -7.75
N VAL A 260 -22.09 -12.95 -8.35
CA VAL A 260 -20.80 -12.69 -7.67
C VAL A 260 -21.01 -11.83 -6.41
N VAL A 261 -21.80 -10.76 -6.53
CA VAL A 261 -22.03 -9.83 -5.39
C VAL A 261 -22.87 -10.49 -4.29
N GLU A 262 -23.95 -11.19 -4.64
CA GLU A 262 -24.87 -11.80 -3.64
C GLU A 262 -24.24 -12.98 -2.89
N ASN A 263 -23.41 -13.77 -3.58
CA ASN A 263 -22.74 -14.92 -2.99
C ASN A 263 -21.39 -14.57 -2.32
N LYS A 264 -21.08 -13.27 -2.20
CA LYS A 264 -19.81 -12.80 -1.64
C LYS A 264 -18.64 -13.50 -2.31
N GLY A 265 -18.62 -13.42 -3.66
CA GLY A 265 -17.57 -13.97 -4.49
C GLY A 265 -17.94 -15.29 -5.18
N VAL A 266 -16.95 -15.85 -5.85
CA VAL A 266 -17.04 -17.11 -6.60
C VAL A 266 -16.28 -18.22 -5.87
N LYS A 267 -16.68 -19.50 -6.11
CA LYS A 267 -16.12 -20.64 -5.34
C LYS A 267 -15.31 -21.59 -6.20
N THR A 268 -15.46 -21.55 -7.53
CA THR A 268 -14.79 -22.49 -8.46
C THR A 268 -13.90 -21.76 -9.45
N ASP A 269 -12.88 -22.46 -9.96
CA ASP A 269 -12.00 -21.93 -11.01
C ASP A 269 -12.81 -21.59 -12.27
N GLU A 270 -13.80 -22.41 -12.64
CA GLU A 270 -14.69 -22.16 -13.78
C GLU A 270 -15.42 -20.81 -13.65
N GLN A 271 -15.95 -20.50 -12.46
CA GLN A 271 -16.61 -19.21 -12.23
C GLN A 271 -15.63 -18.02 -12.34
N VAL A 272 -14.40 -18.19 -11.89
CA VAL A 272 -13.35 -17.16 -12.09
C VAL A 272 -13.11 -16.91 -13.56
N TYR A 273 -12.97 -17.99 -14.37
CA TYR A 273 -12.77 -17.87 -15.82
C TYR A 273 -13.97 -17.24 -16.52
N MET A 274 -15.20 -17.57 -16.13
CA MET A 274 -16.42 -16.93 -16.68
C MET A 274 -16.40 -15.42 -16.43
N VAL A 275 -16.01 -14.97 -15.23
CA VAL A 275 -15.93 -13.54 -14.93
C VAL A 275 -14.77 -12.89 -15.68
N LYS A 276 -13.62 -13.55 -15.80
CA LYS A 276 -12.48 -13.07 -16.60
C LYS A 276 -12.87 -12.86 -18.07
N GLU A 277 -13.51 -13.84 -18.72
CA GLU A 277 -14.02 -13.71 -20.07
C GLU A 277 -15.03 -12.56 -20.21
N LEU A 278 -15.87 -12.37 -19.20
CA LEU A 278 -16.79 -11.23 -19.16
C LEU A 278 -16.02 -9.91 -19.10
N TYR A 279 -14.98 -9.80 -18.27
CA TYR A 279 -14.12 -8.60 -18.18
C TYR A 279 -13.43 -8.30 -19.50
N GLU A 280 -12.90 -9.32 -20.18
CA GLU A 280 -12.27 -9.18 -21.50
C GLU A 280 -13.28 -8.68 -22.53
N ARG A 281 -14.45 -9.31 -22.64
CA ARG A 281 -15.50 -8.97 -23.59
C ARG A 281 -16.12 -7.58 -23.37
N LEU A 282 -16.24 -7.14 -22.12
CA LEU A 282 -16.75 -5.81 -21.79
C LEU A 282 -15.65 -4.73 -21.83
N GLY A 283 -14.40 -5.08 -22.14
CA GLY A 283 -13.26 -4.14 -22.16
C GLY A 283 -12.84 -3.63 -20.78
N ILE A 284 -13.17 -4.36 -19.70
CA ILE A 284 -12.87 -3.92 -18.33
C ILE A 284 -11.37 -3.97 -18.05
N ILE A 285 -10.68 -4.98 -18.58
CA ILE A 285 -9.21 -5.12 -18.44
C ILE A 285 -8.51 -3.90 -19.07
N ALA A 286 -8.93 -3.51 -20.29
CA ALA A 286 -8.40 -2.32 -20.96
C ALA A 286 -8.72 -1.04 -20.13
N ALA A 287 -9.96 -0.88 -19.64
CA ALA A 287 -10.34 0.26 -18.84
C ALA A 287 -9.53 0.37 -17.52
N ALA A 288 -9.17 -0.75 -16.89
CA ALA A 288 -8.29 -0.75 -15.73
C ALA A 288 -6.85 -0.37 -16.10
N ALA A 289 -6.32 -0.89 -17.21
CA ALA A 289 -4.99 -0.52 -17.71
C ALA A 289 -4.91 0.97 -18.08
N ASP A 290 -5.93 1.51 -18.76
CA ASP A 290 -6.04 2.93 -19.09
C ASP A 290 -6.04 3.80 -17.80
N LYS A 291 -6.69 3.32 -16.73
CA LYS A 291 -6.72 4.03 -15.45
C LYS A 291 -5.37 4.02 -14.74
N VAL A 292 -4.62 2.92 -14.82
CA VAL A 292 -3.23 2.84 -14.35
C VAL A 292 -2.34 3.83 -15.11
N GLU A 293 -2.48 3.90 -16.43
CA GLU A 293 -1.71 4.82 -17.27
C GLU A 293 -2.07 6.29 -16.97
N GLU A 294 -3.35 6.61 -16.78
CA GLU A 294 -3.84 7.93 -16.39
C GLU A 294 -3.14 8.41 -15.10
N PHE A 295 -3.22 7.62 -14.02
CA PHE A 295 -2.60 7.98 -12.75
C PHE A 295 -1.07 8.05 -12.85
N THR A 296 -0.44 7.15 -13.59
CA THR A 296 1.00 7.17 -13.82
C THR A 296 1.44 8.42 -14.57
N SER A 297 0.65 8.85 -15.56
CA SER A 297 0.90 10.09 -16.31
C SER A 297 0.81 11.32 -15.41
N ILE A 298 -0.23 11.40 -14.56
CA ILE A 298 -0.39 12.48 -13.57
C ILE A 298 0.79 12.49 -12.60
N ALA A 299 1.19 11.34 -12.08
CA ALA A 299 2.34 11.21 -11.20
C ALA A 299 3.62 11.75 -11.85
N ASN A 300 3.90 11.33 -13.09
CA ASN A 300 5.07 11.79 -13.83
C ASN A 300 5.03 13.30 -14.10
N ALA A 301 3.87 13.88 -14.36
CA ALA A 301 3.72 15.32 -14.54
C ALA A 301 4.11 16.09 -13.26
N HIS A 302 3.77 15.57 -12.09
CA HIS A 302 4.18 16.15 -10.81
C HIS A 302 5.67 15.93 -10.54
N LEU A 303 6.22 14.74 -10.79
CA LEU A 303 7.65 14.45 -10.62
C LEU A 303 8.52 15.35 -11.53
N ASN A 304 8.03 15.70 -12.72
CA ASN A 304 8.76 16.58 -13.64
C ASN A 304 8.97 18.00 -13.11
N LYS A 305 8.16 18.46 -12.15
CA LYS A 305 8.34 19.77 -11.46
C LYS A 305 9.52 19.75 -10.48
N ILE A 306 9.97 18.58 -10.06
CA ILE A 306 11.12 18.44 -9.16
C ILE A 306 12.41 18.65 -9.95
N LYS A 307 13.37 19.33 -9.35
CA LYS A 307 14.70 19.58 -9.94
C LYS A 307 15.37 18.26 -10.34
N ASP A 308 16.04 18.28 -11.48
CA ASP A 308 16.79 17.11 -11.95
C ASP A 308 17.90 16.71 -10.98
N SER A 309 17.89 15.46 -10.57
CA SER A 309 18.82 14.87 -9.62
C SER A 309 18.81 13.34 -9.76
N ASP A 310 19.82 12.67 -9.23
CA ASP A 310 19.84 11.20 -9.15
C ASP A 310 18.65 10.66 -8.35
N ALA A 311 18.22 11.38 -7.32
CA ALA A 311 17.06 11.00 -6.51
C ALA A 311 15.75 11.07 -7.33
N LYS A 312 15.54 12.09 -8.15
CA LYS A 312 14.40 12.17 -9.09
C LYS A 312 14.41 11.01 -10.09
N GLN A 313 15.59 10.69 -10.65
CA GLN A 313 15.71 9.56 -11.58
C GLN A 313 15.44 8.23 -10.86
N MET A 314 15.86 8.10 -9.61
CA MET A 314 15.59 6.93 -8.81
C MET A 314 14.10 6.82 -8.40
N LEU A 315 13.39 7.94 -8.15
CA LEU A 315 11.94 7.94 -7.95
C LEU A 315 11.21 7.44 -9.21
N LYS A 316 11.64 7.87 -10.41
CA LYS A 316 11.09 7.38 -11.66
C LYS A 316 11.31 5.87 -11.83
N TRP A 317 12.55 5.41 -11.65
CA TRP A 317 12.86 3.98 -11.68
C TRP A 317 12.05 3.19 -10.64
N PHE A 318 11.83 3.76 -9.46
CA PHE A 318 11.05 3.15 -8.39
C PHE A 318 9.58 2.98 -8.78
N SER A 319 8.94 3.97 -9.40
CA SER A 319 7.57 3.83 -9.91
C SER A 319 7.48 2.79 -11.02
N ASP A 320 8.45 2.79 -11.95
CA ASP A 320 8.51 1.77 -13.02
C ASP A 320 8.64 0.35 -12.43
N MET A 321 9.47 0.16 -11.41
CA MET A 321 9.62 -1.10 -10.69
C MET A 321 8.33 -1.53 -9.98
N LEU A 322 7.52 -0.57 -9.46
CA LEU A 322 6.27 -0.87 -8.78
C LEU A 322 5.16 -1.28 -9.75
N LEU A 323 5.07 -0.64 -10.90
CA LEU A 323 3.97 -0.81 -11.84
C LEU A 323 4.24 -1.91 -12.88
N ASN A 324 5.51 -2.13 -13.27
CA ASN A 324 5.89 -3.17 -14.24
C ASN A 324 6.22 -4.52 -13.58
N ARG A 325 5.46 -4.89 -12.54
CA ARG A 325 5.61 -6.21 -11.92
C ARG A 325 5.09 -7.28 -12.85
N THR A 326 5.94 -8.26 -13.13
CA THR A 326 5.54 -9.53 -13.74
C THR A 326 5.41 -10.65 -12.70
N SER A 327 5.85 -10.37 -11.46
CA SER A 327 5.80 -11.32 -10.33
C SER A 327 5.92 -10.59 -8.99
#